data_1a9d3c0daea302d9c8d9750db402e4cb
#
_entry.id   1a9d3c0daea302d9c8d9750db402e4cb
#
_cell.length_a   1.000
_cell.length_b   1.000
_cell.length_c   1.000
_cell.angle_alpha   90.00
_cell.angle_beta   90.00
_cell.angle_gamma   90.00
#
_symmetry.space_group_name_H-M   'P 1'
#
loop_
_entity.id
_entity.type
_entity.pdbx_description
1 polymer ?
#
loop_
_entity_poly.entity_id
_entity_poly.type
_entity_poly.pdbx_seq_one_letter_code
_entity_poly.pdbx_strand_id
1 'polypeptide(L)'
;MDAGNVKWVRLGDYIEQCDERNHSNKYGIEAIKGISTSKTFIDTKANLDGVPLQSYKLVAPRYFAYVPDTSRRGDKVALAFNDSSCTYLISSIYCVFKVSVLDKLSPEYLYLFFLRPEFDRYARYNSWGSAREVFSWGNMCNTMIPLPTITEQQKVVNAWKAFREIKEQNEAKAAPLMQVCQSYIQELKHKYPLQEIGPYIEECDERNVDLSVRLSQGIANTKVFQAPKQVALNSKSDKIVRTGQFGYNRATTRNGEKISIAYRTGADCTVSSAYGVFKITNEDIIEPYFLWMWVSRPEFDRYARYMSKGSAHEFFEFDE
;
A
#
# COMPACT_ATOMS: atom_id res chain seq x y z
N MET A 1 11.82 13.79 -28.00
CA MET A 1 12.16 12.35 -27.98
C MET A 1 11.32 11.72 -29.07
N ASP A 2 11.96 11.31 -30.16
CA ASP A 2 11.26 10.57 -31.19
C ASP A 2 10.65 9.31 -30.59
N ALA A 3 9.35 9.16 -30.70
CA ALA A 3 8.64 7.93 -30.43
C ALA A 3 9.02 6.91 -31.50
N GLY A 4 10.30 6.47 -31.44
CA GLY A 4 10.83 5.42 -32.29
C GLY A 4 9.91 4.21 -32.19
N ASN A 5 9.59 3.64 -33.30
CA ASN A 5 8.66 2.55 -33.55
C ASN A 5 9.04 1.32 -32.68
N VAL A 6 8.62 1.32 -31.39
CA VAL A 6 8.93 0.20 -30.47
C VAL A 6 8.19 -1.03 -31.00
N LYS A 7 8.95 -2.05 -31.38
CA LYS A 7 8.40 -3.30 -31.87
C LYS A 7 7.68 -4.04 -30.75
N TRP A 8 6.43 -4.38 -30.96
CA TRP A 8 5.68 -5.28 -30.08
C TRP A 8 5.94 -6.73 -30.49
N VAL A 9 6.22 -7.58 -29.53
CA VAL A 9 6.57 -8.98 -29.75
C VAL A 9 5.76 -9.88 -28.82
N ARG A 10 5.57 -11.12 -29.23
CA ARG A 10 4.95 -12.15 -28.43
C ARG A 10 5.91 -12.62 -27.35
N LEU A 11 5.50 -12.59 -26.09
CA LEU A 11 6.37 -12.91 -24.95
C LEU A 11 6.88 -14.35 -24.99
N GLY A 12 6.04 -15.30 -25.46
CA GLY A 12 6.40 -16.73 -25.55
C GLY A 12 7.65 -17.04 -26.36
N ASP A 13 8.07 -16.14 -27.26
CA ASP A 13 9.29 -16.31 -28.05
C ASP A 13 10.57 -15.98 -27.26
N TYR A 14 10.42 -15.46 -26.02
CA TYR A 14 11.52 -14.96 -25.18
C TYR A 14 11.58 -15.60 -23.81
N ILE A 15 10.59 -16.42 -23.44
CA ILE A 15 10.50 -17.05 -22.12
C ILE A 15 10.36 -18.57 -22.22
N GLU A 16 10.81 -19.24 -21.18
CA GLU A 16 10.77 -20.70 -21.08
C GLU A 16 10.21 -21.10 -19.72
N GLN A 17 9.26 -22.05 -19.72
CA GLN A 17 8.71 -22.62 -18.49
C GLN A 17 9.73 -23.56 -17.84
N CYS A 18 9.81 -23.49 -16.50
CA CYS A 18 10.70 -24.30 -15.69
C CYS A 18 9.89 -25.20 -14.73
N ASP A 19 10.27 -26.45 -14.59
CA ASP A 19 9.65 -27.42 -13.66
C ASP A 19 10.69 -28.15 -12.80
N GLU A 20 11.86 -27.53 -12.57
CA GLU A 20 12.87 -28.09 -11.68
C GLU A 20 12.32 -28.15 -10.26
N ARG A 21 12.54 -29.29 -9.57
CA ARG A 21 11.98 -29.58 -8.26
C ARG A 21 13.06 -29.93 -7.26
N ASN A 22 12.72 -29.77 -5.97
CA ASN A 22 13.62 -30.05 -4.84
C ASN A 22 13.79 -31.57 -4.55
N HIS A 23 13.92 -32.39 -5.58
CA HIS A 23 13.98 -33.85 -5.44
C HIS A 23 15.06 -34.34 -4.44
N SER A 24 16.20 -33.65 -4.42
CA SER A 24 17.33 -33.98 -3.52
C SER A 24 17.17 -33.43 -2.10
N ASN A 25 16.08 -32.74 -1.77
CA ASN A 25 15.90 -31.99 -0.50
C ASN A 25 17.06 -31.04 -0.19
N LYS A 26 17.67 -30.47 -1.20
CA LYS A 26 18.78 -29.52 -1.06
C LYS A 26 18.38 -28.25 -0.30
N TYR A 27 17.11 -27.84 -0.42
CA TYR A 27 16.56 -26.63 0.19
C TYR A 27 15.54 -27.00 1.24
N GLY A 28 15.60 -26.35 2.41
CA GLY A 28 14.73 -26.58 3.54
C GLY A 28 13.53 -25.63 3.60
N ILE A 29 12.86 -25.60 4.74
CA ILE A 29 11.65 -24.81 4.99
C ILE A 29 11.92 -23.31 4.86
N GLU A 30 13.10 -22.85 5.20
CA GLU A 30 13.53 -21.45 5.14
C GLU A 30 13.53 -20.88 3.70
N ALA A 31 13.67 -21.76 2.70
CA ALA A 31 13.61 -21.37 1.29
C ALA A 31 12.19 -21.21 0.76
N ILE A 32 11.16 -21.65 1.50
CA ILE A 32 9.78 -21.63 1.03
C ILE A 32 9.25 -20.20 1.04
N LYS A 33 8.71 -19.77 -0.10
CA LYS A 33 8.09 -18.48 -0.29
C LYS A 33 6.67 -18.61 -0.84
N GLY A 34 5.85 -17.63 -0.49
CA GLY A 34 4.58 -17.34 -1.16
C GLY A 34 4.73 -16.19 -2.15
N ILE A 35 3.68 -15.88 -2.89
CA ILE A 35 3.63 -14.70 -3.78
C ILE A 35 2.45 -13.83 -3.40
N SER A 36 2.72 -12.54 -3.21
CA SER A 36 1.72 -11.53 -2.93
C SER A 36 1.11 -10.94 -4.20
N THR A 37 -0.04 -10.30 -4.07
CA THR A 37 -0.64 -9.47 -5.14
C THR A 37 0.10 -8.16 -5.37
N SER A 38 1.02 -7.78 -4.46
CA SER A 38 2.00 -6.70 -4.69
C SER A 38 3.20 -7.14 -5.55
N LYS A 39 3.14 -8.35 -6.12
CA LYS A 39 4.10 -8.94 -7.06
C LYS A 39 5.50 -9.18 -6.47
N THR A 40 5.54 -9.52 -5.18
CA THR A 40 6.77 -9.84 -4.46
C THR A 40 6.69 -11.23 -3.83
N PHE A 41 7.85 -11.87 -3.64
CA PHE A 41 7.94 -13.03 -2.76
C PHE A 41 7.72 -12.59 -1.31
N ILE A 42 7.00 -13.40 -0.56
CA ILE A 42 6.70 -13.20 0.87
C ILE A 42 6.95 -14.49 1.62
N ASP A 43 7.17 -14.40 2.91
CA ASP A 43 7.24 -15.60 3.75
C ASP A 43 5.87 -16.31 3.75
N THR A 44 5.91 -17.63 3.72
CA THR A 44 4.68 -18.42 3.73
C THR A 44 4.00 -18.35 5.09
N LYS A 45 2.66 -18.29 5.08
CA LYS A 45 1.82 -18.37 6.29
C LYS A 45 1.26 -19.77 6.48
N ALA A 46 1.58 -20.71 5.59
CA ALA A 46 1.09 -22.09 5.69
C ALA A 46 1.82 -22.83 6.82
N ASN A 47 1.07 -23.72 7.50
CA ASN A 47 1.71 -24.71 8.35
C ASN A 47 2.43 -25.71 7.45
N LEU A 48 3.74 -25.86 7.66
CA LEU A 48 4.63 -26.70 6.84
C LEU A 48 5.05 -27.99 7.56
N ASP A 49 4.52 -28.26 8.75
CA ASP A 49 4.84 -29.46 9.53
C ASP A 49 4.48 -30.72 8.73
N GLY A 50 5.48 -31.57 8.51
CA GLY A 50 5.30 -32.84 7.80
C GLY A 50 5.05 -32.73 6.29
N VAL A 51 5.15 -31.55 5.68
CA VAL A 51 4.96 -31.35 4.23
C VAL A 51 6.21 -31.83 3.47
N PRO A 52 6.09 -32.79 2.51
CA PRO A 52 7.21 -33.24 1.71
C PRO A 52 7.64 -32.14 0.72
N LEU A 53 8.90 -31.69 0.83
CA LEU A 53 9.45 -30.59 0.02
C LEU A 53 9.93 -31.01 -1.36
N GLN A 54 9.99 -32.32 -1.65
CA GLN A 54 10.49 -32.84 -2.94
C GLN A 54 9.64 -32.40 -4.14
N SER A 55 8.34 -32.17 -3.91
CA SER A 55 7.41 -31.73 -4.96
C SER A 55 7.46 -30.23 -5.25
N TYR A 56 8.11 -29.45 -4.39
CA TYR A 56 8.21 -28.00 -4.55
C TYR A 56 9.13 -27.65 -5.71
N LYS A 57 8.75 -26.62 -6.45
CA LYS A 57 9.52 -26.10 -7.58
C LYS A 57 10.60 -25.15 -7.12
N LEU A 58 11.70 -25.14 -7.84
CA LEU A 58 12.82 -24.22 -7.63
C LEU A 58 12.56 -22.92 -8.39
N VAL A 59 12.79 -21.80 -7.71
CA VAL A 59 12.82 -20.47 -8.33
C VAL A 59 14.22 -19.92 -8.15
N ALA A 60 15.08 -20.18 -9.12
CA ALA A 60 16.46 -19.72 -9.11
C ALA A 60 16.53 -18.17 -9.21
N PRO A 61 17.67 -17.56 -8.88
CA PRO A 61 17.92 -16.14 -9.16
C PRO A 61 17.55 -15.77 -10.61
N ARG A 62 16.88 -14.62 -10.80
CA ARG A 62 16.38 -14.09 -12.07
C ARG A 62 15.23 -14.88 -12.71
N TYR A 63 14.62 -15.82 -11.99
CA TYR A 63 13.42 -16.53 -12.41
C TYR A 63 12.16 -15.83 -11.92
N PHE A 64 11.06 -16.12 -12.59
CA PHE A 64 9.72 -15.68 -12.25
C PHE A 64 8.88 -16.83 -11.73
N ALA A 65 7.93 -16.51 -10.88
CA ALA A 65 6.87 -17.45 -10.54
C ALA A 65 5.54 -16.71 -10.47
N TYR A 66 4.44 -17.34 -10.89
CA TYR A 66 3.12 -16.78 -10.76
C TYR A 66 2.08 -17.84 -10.41
N VAL A 67 0.95 -17.38 -9.86
CA VAL A 67 -0.20 -18.21 -9.57
C VAL A 67 -1.14 -18.16 -10.77
N PRO A 68 -1.40 -19.28 -11.45
CA PRO A 68 -2.35 -19.30 -12.56
C PRO A 68 -3.78 -18.95 -12.16
N ASP A 69 -4.22 -19.32 -10.95
CA ASP A 69 -5.57 -19.03 -10.42
C ASP A 69 -5.70 -17.53 -10.13
N THR A 70 -6.63 -16.85 -10.80
CA THR A 70 -6.93 -15.42 -10.66
C THR A 70 -8.21 -15.15 -9.88
N SER A 71 -9.10 -16.14 -9.73
CA SER A 71 -10.47 -15.97 -9.22
C SER A 71 -10.61 -15.49 -7.76
N ARG A 72 -9.57 -15.65 -6.95
CA ARG A 72 -9.60 -15.30 -5.51
C ARG A 72 -8.77 -14.07 -5.13
N ARG A 73 -8.22 -13.34 -6.12
CA ARG A 73 -7.20 -12.32 -5.89
C ARG A 73 -7.63 -10.92 -6.36
N GLY A 74 -8.92 -10.75 -6.65
CA GLY A 74 -9.45 -9.54 -7.26
C GLY A 74 -8.88 -9.38 -8.68
N ASP A 75 -8.57 -8.13 -9.06
CA ASP A 75 -8.11 -7.80 -10.40
C ASP A 75 -6.57 -7.91 -10.56
N LYS A 76 -5.87 -8.62 -9.65
CA LYS A 76 -4.40 -8.68 -9.63
C LYS A 76 -3.88 -10.11 -9.78
N VAL A 77 -2.88 -10.27 -10.66
CA VAL A 77 -2.12 -11.52 -10.78
C VAL A 77 -1.02 -11.55 -9.72
N ALA A 78 -0.99 -12.61 -8.92
CA ALA A 78 0.15 -12.86 -8.03
C ALA A 78 1.30 -13.43 -8.86
N LEU A 79 2.27 -12.58 -9.18
CA LEU A 79 3.50 -12.87 -9.92
C LEU A 79 4.65 -12.24 -9.18
N ALA A 80 5.82 -12.90 -9.12
CA ALA A 80 7.02 -12.32 -8.53
C ALA A 80 8.27 -12.69 -9.35
N PHE A 81 9.27 -11.85 -9.25
CA PHE A 81 10.59 -12.00 -9.82
C PHE A 81 11.61 -12.20 -8.69
N ASN A 82 12.45 -13.23 -8.79
CA ASN A 82 13.51 -13.47 -7.82
C ASN A 82 14.73 -12.59 -8.15
N ASP A 83 14.80 -11.43 -7.56
CA ASP A 83 15.91 -10.48 -7.65
C ASP A 83 17.03 -10.73 -6.62
N SER A 84 16.89 -11.80 -5.82
CA SER A 84 17.91 -12.21 -4.83
C SER A 84 18.97 -13.13 -5.42
N SER A 85 20.01 -13.39 -4.64
CA SER A 85 21.02 -14.40 -4.96
C SER A 85 20.67 -15.82 -4.50
N CYS A 86 19.54 -15.99 -3.80
CA CYS A 86 19.11 -17.29 -3.23
C CYS A 86 18.07 -17.96 -4.13
N THR A 87 18.07 -19.30 -4.12
CA THR A 87 17.00 -20.09 -4.74
C THR A 87 15.86 -20.25 -3.73
N TYR A 88 14.64 -19.98 -4.18
CA TYR A 88 13.41 -20.17 -3.38
C TYR A 88 12.71 -21.47 -3.75
N LEU A 89 11.94 -21.99 -2.80
CA LEU A 89 10.98 -23.06 -3.02
C LEU A 89 9.56 -22.49 -3.13
N ILE A 90 8.80 -23.00 -4.09
CA ILE A 90 7.39 -22.62 -4.25
C ILE A 90 6.53 -23.86 -4.52
N SER A 91 5.27 -23.83 -4.07
CA SER A 91 4.36 -24.94 -4.25
C SER A 91 4.23 -25.36 -5.71
N SER A 92 4.04 -26.64 -5.96
CA SER A 92 3.93 -27.23 -7.31
C SER A 92 2.79 -26.65 -8.16
N ILE A 93 1.79 -26.00 -7.55
CA ILE A 93 0.68 -25.36 -8.26
C ILE A 93 1.06 -24.07 -8.98
N TYR A 94 2.21 -23.49 -8.66
CA TYR A 94 2.69 -22.27 -9.30
C TYR A 94 3.37 -22.58 -10.63
N CYS A 95 3.29 -21.66 -11.56
CA CYS A 95 4.05 -21.68 -12.79
C CYS A 95 5.37 -20.93 -12.60
N VAL A 96 6.50 -21.58 -12.87
CA VAL A 96 7.84 -20.98 -12.83
C VAL A 96 8.35 -20.83 -14.24
N PHE A 97 9.01 -19.73 -14.56
CA PHE A 97 9.60 -19.47 -15.87
C PHE A 97 10.80 -18.54 -15.79
N LYS A 98 11.58 -18.49 -16.83
CA LYS A 98 12.73 -17.61 -17.01
C LYS A 98 12.69 -16.93 -18.37
N VAL A 99 13.46 -15.86 -18.52
CA VAL A 99 13.80 -15.33 -19.85
C VAL A 99 14.86 -16.23 -20.49
N SER A 100 14.61 -16.72 -21.70
CA SER A 100 15.49 -17.60 -22.45
C SER A 100 16.42 -16.86 -23.41
N VAL A 101 16.08 -15.62 -23.82
CA VAL A 101 16.82 -14.81 -24.82
C VAL A 101 17.31 -13.52 -24.13
N LEU A 102 18.35 -13.68 -23.30
CA LEU A 102 18.84 -12.60 -22.42
C LEU A 102 19.54 -11.45 -23.18
N ASP A 103 20.01 -11.68 -24.38
CA ASP A 103 20.61 -10.67 -25.27
C ASP A 103 19.56 -9.70 -25.85
N LYS A 104 18.27 -10.06 -25.80
CA LYS A 104 17.16 -9.25 -26.33
C LYS A 104 16.19 -8.77 -25.28
N LEU A 105 15.98 -9.55 -24.22
CA LEU A 105 15.03 -9.21 -23.16
C LEU A 105 15.69 -9.34 -21.78
N SER A 106 15.73 -8.22 -21.04
CA SER A 106 16.15 -8.21 -19.63
C SER A 106 15.03 -8.73 -18.74
N PRO A 107 15.29 -9.69 -17.82
CA PRO A 107 14.32 -10.13 -16.83
C PRO A 107 13.81 -8.96 -15.95
N GLU A 108 14.66 -8.03 -15.57
CA GLU A 108 14.30 -6.86 -14.77
C GLU A 108 13.33 -5.94 -15.54
N TYR A 109 13.57 -5.74 -16.83
CA TYR A 109 12.66 -4.98 -17.68
C TYR A 109 11.30 -5.68 -17.83
N LEU A 110 11.30 -7.00 -18.03
CA LEU A 110 10.08 -7.80 -18.08
C LEU A 110 9.32 -7.73 -16.75
N TYR A 111 10.02 -7.72 -15.62
CA TYR A 111 9.37 -7.53 -14.32
C TYR A 111 8.66 -6.18 -14.22
N LEU A 112 9.28 -5.09 -14.70
CA LEU A 112 8.63 -3.77 -14.74
C LEU A 112 7.39 -3.75 -15.63
N PHE A 113 7.40 -4.49 -16.73
CA PHE A 113 6.20 -4.67 -17.55
C PHE A 113 5.06 -5.32 -16.76
N PHE A 114 5.35 -6.36 -15.98
CA PHE A 114 4.36 -7.05 -15.16
C PHE A 114 3.84 -6.23 -13.98
N LEU A 115 4.61 -5.27 -13.47
CA LEU A 115 4.16 -4.38 -12.37
C LEU A 115 3.04 -3.43 -12.78
N ARG A 116 2.79 -3.24 -14.06
CA ARG A 116 1.79 -2.29 -14.56
C ARG A 116 0.36 -2.81 -14.34
N PRO A 117 -0.58 -1.93 -13.99
CA PRO A 117 -2.00 -2.29 -13.87
C PRO A 117 -2.60 -2.80 -15.18
N GLU A 118 -2.06 -2.38 -16.35
CA GLU A 118 -2.47 -2.86 -17.67
C GLU A 118 -2.27 -4.37 -17.82
N PHE A 119 -1.17 -4.91 -17.29
CA PHE A 119 -0.94 -6.35 -17.31
C PHE A 119 -1.96 -7.09 -16.44
N ASP A 120 -2.29 -6.56 -15.27
CA ASP A 120 -3.32 -7.17 -14.41
C ASP A 120 -4.68 -7.21 -15.13
N ARG A 121 -5.09 -6.11 -15.78
CA ARG A 121 -6.33 -6.08 -16.59
C ARG A 121 -6.30 -7.06 -17.75
N TYR A 122 -5.17 -7.13 -18.48
CA TYR A 122 -4.99 -8.08 -19.57
C TYR A 122 -5.09 -9.52 -19.07
N ALA A 123 -4.41 -9.87 -18.01
CA ALA A 123 -4.42 -11.21 -17.44
C ALA A 123 -5.81 -11.59 -16.92
N ARG A 124 -6.53 -10.64 -16.29
CA ARG A 124 -7.92 -10.86 -15.86
C ARG A 124 -8.86 -11.13 -17.03
N TYR A 125 -8.74 -10.33 -18.11
CA TYR A 125 -9.53 -10.50 -19.33
C TYR A 125 -9.26 -11.83 -20.02
N ASN A 126 -8.02 -12.33 -19.98
CA ASN A 126 -7.61 -13.60 -20.60
C ASN A 126 -7.60 -14.78 -19.62
N SER A 127 -8.31 -14.68 -18.50
CA SER A 127 -8.49 -15.79 -17.55
C SER A 127 -9.84 -16.46 -17.76
N TRP A 128 -9.82 -17.78 -17.89
CA TRP A 128 -11.01 -18.58 -18.23
C TRP A 128 -11.19 -19.76 -17.26
N GLY A 129 -12.43 -20.18 -17.04
CA GLY A 129 -12.78 -21.35 -16.23
C GLY A 129 -14.13 -21.18 -15.53
N SER A 130 -14.90 -22.25 -15.41
CA SER A 130 -16.26 -22.23 -14.82
C SER A 130 -16.24 -22.19 -13.28
N ALA A 131 -15.31 -22.90 -12.63
CA ALA A 131 -15.20 -22.95 -11.18
C ALA A 131 -14.03 -22.11 -10.65
N ARG A 132 -12.97 -21.98 -11.43
CA ARG A 132 -11.81 -21.13 -11.14
C ARG A 132 -11.29 -20.55 -12.44
N GLU A 133 -11.15 -19.26 -12.49
CA GLU A 133 -10.54 -18.58 -13.63
C GLU A 133 -9.03 -18.73 -13.56
N VAL A 134 -8.42 -19.11 -14.66
CA VAL A 134 -7.00 -19.43 -14.78
C VAL A 134 -6.36 -18.62 -15.91
N PHE A 135 -5.33 -17.88 -15.60
CA PHE A 135 -4.41 -17.29 -16.56
C PHE A 135 -3.34 -18.34 -16.92
N SER A 136 -3.58 -19.05 -18.00
CA SER A 136 -2.75 -20.20 -18.40
C SER A 136 -1.35 -19.77 -18.87
N TRP A 137 -0.42 -20.74 -18.92
CA TRP A 137 0.91 -20.52 -19.52
C TRP A 137 0.80 -20.10 -21.00
N GLY A 138 -0.13 -20.67 -21.75
CA GLY A 138 -0.40 -20.27 -23.12
C GLY A 138 -0.81 -18.79 -23.24
N ASN A 139 -1.65 -18.30 -22.31
CA ASN A 139 -2.04 -16.88 -22.27
C ASN A 139 -0.87 -15.98 -21.87
N MET A 140 0.01 -16.43 -20.96
CA MET A 140 1.27 -15.76 -20.67
C MET A 140 2.14 -15.64 -21.92
N CYS A 141 2.32 -16.71 -22.66
CA CYS A 141 3.08 -16.72 -23.91
C CYS A 141 2.48 -15.82 -25.01
N ASN A 142 1.16 -15.66 -25.03
CA ASN A 142 0.47 -14.81 -26.01
C ASN A 142 0.47 -13.31 -25.63
N THR A 143 0.99 -12.98 -24.45
CA THR A 143 1.10 -11.57 -24.04
C THR A 143 2.01 -10.81 -25.00
N MET A 144 1.53 -9.67 -25.49
CA MET A 144 2.34 -8.76 -26.32
C MET A 144 3.10 -7.79 -25.43
N ILE A 145 4.41 -7.68 -25.65
CA ILE A 145 5.28 -6.77 -24.90
C ILE A 145 6.01 -5.81 -25.83
N PRO A 146 6.27 -4.56 -25.43
CA PRO A 146 7.16 -3.67 -26.16
C PRO A 146 8.61 -4.15 -25.95
N LEU A 147 9.36 -4.28 -27.01
CA LEU A 147 10.76 -4.74 -26.98
C LEU A 147 11.69 -3.66 -27.56
N PRO A 148 12.10 -2.66 -26.75
CA PRO A 148 13.15 -1.73 -27.14
C PRO A 148 14.51 -2.41 -27.11
N THR A 149 15.56 -1.70 -27.51
CA THR A 149 16.93 -2.22 -27.44
C THR A 149 17.32 -2.54 -26.00
N ILE A 150 18.24 -3.49 -25.80
CA ILE A 150 18.71 -3.89 -24.45
C ILE A 150 19.26 -2.67 -23.66
N THR A 151 19.89 -1.72 -24.38
CA THR A 151 20.40 -0.47 -23.78
C THR A 151 19.28 0.41 -23.27
N GLU A 152 18.17 0.52 -24.00
CA GLU A 152 17.00 1.30 -23.56
C GLU A 152 16.27 0.60 -22.41
N GLN A 153 16.15 -0.73 -22.45
CA GLN A 153 15.62 -1.51 -21.32
C GLN A 153 16.43 -1.24 -20.04
N GLN A 154 17.76 -1.24 -20.15
CA GLN A 154 18.66 -0.99 -19.02
C GLN A 154 18.50 0.43 -18.45
N LYS A 155 18.28 1.46 -19.29
CA LYS A 155 17.98 2.81 -18.82
C LYS A 155 16.71 2.86 -17.98
N VAL A 156 15.65 2.19 -18.43
CA VAL A 156 14.38 2.10 -17.68
C VAL A 156 14.58 1.39 -16.34
N VAL A 157 15.28 0.25 -16.34
CA VAL A 157 15.58 -0.52 -15.12
C VAL A 157 16.40 0.31 -14.14
N ASN A 158 17.43 1.02 -14.61
CA ASN A 158 18.28 1.84 -13.76
C ASN A 158 17.49 3.00 -13.12
N ALA A 159 16.65 3.68 -13.90
CA ALA A 159 15.78 4.73 -13.39
C ALA A 159 14.84 4.20 -12.30
N TRP A 160 14.20 3.05 -12.55
CA TRP A 160 13.31 2.42 -11.56
C TRP A 160 14.04 2.04 -10.27
N LYS A 161 15.24 1.43 -10.38
CA LYS A 161 16.08 1.08 -9.21
C LYS A 161 16.44 2.31 -8.39
N ALA A 162 16.81 3.41 -9.04
CA ALA A 162 17.14 4.66 -8.35
C ALA A 162 15.92 5.23 -7.59
N PHE A 163 14.74 5.26 -8.21
CA PHE A 163 13.53 5.72 -7.53
C PHE A 163 13.14 4.79 -6.36
N ARG A 164 13.25 3.49 -6.53
CA ARG A 164 12.99 2.51 -5.46
C ARG A 164 13.94 2.74 -4.27
N GLU A 165 15.23 2.92 -4.54
CA GLU A 165 16.23 3.19 -3.49
C GLU A 165 15.94 4.49 -2.75
N ILE A 166 15.61 5.58 -3.46
CA ILE A 166 15.22 6.85 -2.85
C ILE A 166 14.00 6.66 -1.94
N LYS A 167 12.99 5.92 -2.41
CA LYS A 167 11.80 5.61 -1.62
C LYS A 167 12.15 4.84 -0.34
N GLU A 168 12.92 3.76 -0.45
CA GLU A 168 13.34 2.93 0.69
C GLU A 168 14.17 3.72 1.70
N GLN A 169 15.09 4.58 1.24
CA GLN A 169 15.87 5.47 2.09
C GLN A 169 14.99 6.49 2.84
N ASN A 170 14.00 7.07 2.16
CA ASN A 170 13.08 8.01 2.79
C ASN A 170 12.17 7.32 3.81
N GLU A 171 11.65 6.15 3.49
CA GLU A 171 10.83 5.34 4.41
C GLU A 171 11.66 4.92 5.64
N ALA A 172 12.91 4.53 5.47
CA ALA A 172 13.80 4.18 6.58
C ALA A 172 14.12 5.37 7.51
N LYS A 173 14.13 6.60 6.99
CA LYS A 173 14.35 7.83 7.77
C LYS A 173 13.10 8.30 8.52
N ALA A 174 11.90 7.94 8.04
CA ALA A 174 10.66 8.46 8.60
C ALA A 174 10.45 8.09 10.07
N ALA A 175 10.67 6.84 10.45
CA ALA A 175 10.48 6.37 11.83
C ALA A 175 11.48 7.00 12.82
N PRO A 176 12.79 7.05 12.57
CA PRO A 176 13.74 7.77 13.43
C PRO A 176 13.42 9.26 13.59
N LEU A 177 13.05 9.95 12.50
CA LEU A 177 12.69 11.36 12.56
C LEU A 177 11.42 11.59 13.39
N MET A 178 10.41 10.72 13.26
CA MET A 178 9.22 10.79 14.09
C MET A 178 9.56 10.58 15.57
N GLN A 179 10.48 9.69 15.89
CA GLN A 179 10.94 9.46 17.26
C GLN A 179 11.63 10.72 17.83
N VAL A 180 12.47 11.40 17.04
CA VAL A 180 13.09 12.67 17.44
C VAL A 180 12.01 13.72 17.74
N CYS A 181 11.01 13.89 16.86
CA CYS A 181 9.90 14.80 17.09
C CYS A 181 9.13 14.48 18.38
N GLN A 182 8.83 13.22 18.61
CA GLN A 182 8.13 12.78 19.84
C GLN A 182 8.96 13.05 21.10
N SER A 183 10.25 12.77 21.07
CA SER A 183 11.16 13.04 22.20
C SER A 183 11.26 14.54 22.50
N TYR A 184 11.35 15.37 21.46
CA TYR A 184 11.39 16.81 21.61
C TYR A 184 10.09 17.39 22.20
N ILE A 185 8.93 16.92 21.73
CA ILE A 185 7.64 17.31 22.32
C ILE A 185 7.57 16.89 23.80
N GLN A 186 8.11 15.75 24.17
CA GLN A 186 8.15 15.29 25.55
C GLN A 186 9.04 16.20 26.42
N GLU A 187 10.19 16.62 25.89
CA GLU A 187 11.06 17.60 26.55
C GLU A 187 10.33 18.94 26.77
N LEU A 188 9.65 19.46 25.74
CA LEU A 188 8.86 20.70 25.85
C LEU A 188 7.79 20.60 26.93
N LYS A 189 7.12 19.46 27.07
CA LYS A 189 6.11 19.22 28.12
C LYS A 189 6.70 19.36 29.54
N HIS A 190 7.95 18.99 29.73
CA HIS A 190 8.63 19.14 31.05
C HIS A 190 9.13 20.55 31.27
N LYS A 191 9.42 21.28 30.20
CA LYS A 191 10.02 22.62 30.25
C LYS A 191 8.98 23.74 30.38
N TYR A 192 7.78 23.55 29.82
CA TYR A 192 6.72 24.54 29.77
C TYR A 192 5.42 24.01 30.39
N PRO A 193 4.64 24.89 31.07
CA PRO A 193 3.34 24.49 31.58
C PRO A 193 2.36 24.15 30.45
N LEU A 194 1.52 23.16 30.68
CA LEU A 194 0.41 22.86 29.76
C LEU A 194 -0.63 23.98 29.83
N GLN A 195 -1.20 24.31 28.68
CA GLN A 195 -2.29 25.26 28.52
C GLN A 195 -3.46 24.62 27.80
N GLU A 196 -4.66 25.10 28.10
CA GLU A 196 -5.87 24.70 27.38
C GLU A 196 -5.83 25.21 25.93
N ILE A 197 -6.20 24.39 24.97
CA ILE A 197 -6.23 24.77 23.55
C ILE A 197 -7.57 25.38 23.12
N GLY A 198 -8.64 25.21 23.93
CA GLY A 198 -9.98 25.68 23.61
C GLY A 198 -10.06 27.13 23.12
N PRO A 199 -9.35 28.11 23.75
CA PRO A 199 -9.37 29.51 23.30
C PRO A 199 -8.77 29.73 21.89
N TYR A 200 -8.02 28.74 21.34
CA TYR A 200 -7.27 28.88 20.10
C TYR A 200 -7.81 27.98 18.97
N ILE A 201 -8.92 27.27 19.21
CA ILE A 201 -9.57 26.42 18.22
C ILE A 201 -11.05 26.78 18.10
N GLU A 202 -11.62 26.53 16.93
CA GLU A 202 -13.04 26.80 16.63
C GLU A 202 -13.64 25.60 15.88
N GLU A 203 -14.80 25.13 16.35
CA GLU A 203 -15.53 24.07 15.66
C GLU A 203 -16.07 24.56 14.30
N CYS A 204 -15.98 23.70 13.29
CA CYS A 204 -16.48 23.94 11.94
C CYS A 204 -17.59 22.93 11.63
N ASP A 205 -18.76 23.43 11.20
CA ASP A 205 -19.90 22.57 10.81
C ASP A 205 -20.40 22.89 9.39
N GLU A 206 -19.48 23.23 8.50
CA GLU A 206 -19.82 23.50 7.10
C GLU A 206 -20.31 22.21 6.42
N ARG A 207 -21.51 22.26 5.82
CA ARG A 207 -22.13 21.11 5.16
C ARG A 207 -22.01 21.21 3.64
N ASN A 208 -21.87 20.05 2.98
CA ASN A 208 -21.77 19.96 1.53
C ASN A 208 -23.15 20.05 0.83
N VAL A 209 -23.92 21.08 1.15
CA VAL A 209 -25.34 21.22 0.73
C VAL A 209 -25.50 21.27 -0.78
N ASP A 210 -24.57 21.92 -1.47
CA ASP A 210 -24.53 22.08 -2.93
C ASP A 210 -23.80 20.96 -3.65
N LEU A 211 -23.21 20.00 -2.89
CA LEU A 211 -22.40 18.89 -3.41
C LEU A 211 -21.19 19.34 -4.25
N SER A 212 -20.68 20.54 -3.98
CA SER A 212 -19.53 21.12 -4.71
C SER A 212 -18.24 20.39 -4.41
N VAL A 213 -18.04 19.89 -3.17
CA VAL A 213 -16.88 19.10 -2.79
C VAL A 213 -17.14 17.61 -3.04
N ARG A 214 -16.44 17.05 -4.02
CA ARG A 214 -16.64 15.65 -4.47
C ARG A 214 -15.70 14.63 -3.86
N LEU A 215 -14.59 15.08 -3.28
CA LEU A 215 -13.59 14.21 -2.68
C LEU A 215 -14.07 13.72 -1.30
N SER A 216 -14.61 12.52 -1.23
CA SER A 216 -14.97 11.89 0.05
C SER A 216 -13.78 11.19 0.68
N GLN A 217 -13.56 11.40 1.97
CA GLN A 217 -12.43 10.83 2.73
C GLN A 217 -12.89 10.29 4.09
N GLY A 218 -12.16 9.34 4.62
CA GLY A 218 -12.17 8.92 6.02
C GLY A 218 -10.85 9.31 6.68
N ILE A 219 -10.77 9.11 8.00
CA ILE A 219 -9.53 9.34 8.78
C ILE A 219 -9.08 8.02 9.37
N ALA A 220 -7.84 7.66 9.11
CA ALA A 220 -7.22 6.43 9.61
C ALA A 220 -6.73 6.58 11.05
N ASN A 221 -6.56 5.44 11.74
CA ASN A 221 -5.89 5.40 13.06
C ASN A 221 -4.40 5.81 12.98
N THR A 222 -3.84 5.87 11.78
CA THR A 222 -2.51 6.41 11.48
C THR A 222 -2.48 7.94 11.39
N LYS A 223 -3.58 8.61 11.76
CA LYS A 223 -3.72 10.07 11.83
C LYS A 223 -3.59 10.77 10.45
N VAL A 224 -4.08 10.11 9.39
CA VAL A 224 -4.08 10.65 8.02
C VAL A 224 -5.45 10.50 7.37
N PHE A 225 -5.77 11.44 6.46
CA PHE A 225 -6.91 11.29 5.58
C PHE A 225 -6.64 10.19 4.55
N GLN A 226 -7.64 9.34 4.28
CA GLN A 226 -7.55 8.24 3.32
C GLN A 226 -8.88 8.04 2.58
N ALA A 227 -8.85 7.27 1.51
CA ALA A 227 -10.08 6.86 0.85
C ALA A 227 -11.01 6.12 1.84
N PRO A 228 -12.32 6.36 1.81
CA PRO A 228 -13.26 5.73 2.72
C PRO A 228 -13.28 4.21 2.49
N LYS A 229 -13.46 3.42 3.54
CA LYS A 229 -13.54 1.95 3.46
C LYS A 229 -14.76 1.48 2.65
N GLN A 230 -15.83 2.27 2.64
CA GLN A 230 -17.02 2.04 1.81
C GLN A 230 -17.25 3.32 1.01
N VAL A 231 -17.39 3.17 -0.30
CA VAL A 231 -17.71 4.29 -1.18
C VAL A 231 -19.19 4.62 -0.98
N ALA A 232 -19.48 5.60 -0.11
CA ALA A 232 -20.78 6.20 -0.03
C ALA A 232 -20.87 7.34 -1.06
N LEU A 233 -22.04 7.53 -1.65
CA LEU A 233 -22.33 8.74 -2.43
C LEU A 233 -22.27 9.94 -1.48
N ASN A 234 -21.64 11.03 -1.93
CA ASN A 234 -21.61 12.27 -1.16
C ASN A 234 -23.02 12.71 -0.78
N SER A 235 -23.21 13.02 0.50
CA SER A 235 -24.48 13.47 1.06
C SER A 235 -24.44 14.96 1.36
N LYS A 236 -25.59 15.60 1.25
CA LYS A 236 -25.76 17.02 1.68
C LYS A 236 -25.52 17.21 3.18
N SER A 237 -25.60 16.15 3.96
CA SER A 237 -25.31 16.16 5.40
C SER A 237 -23.83 15.96 5.74
N ASP A 238 -22.99 15.58 4.75
CA ASP A 238 -21.55 15.41 4.98
C ASP A 238 -20.91 16.76 5.34
N LYS A 239 -19.96 16.72 6.26
CA LYS A 239 -19.18 17.90 6.62
C LYS A 239 -18.04 18.12 5.64
N ILE A 240 -17.77 19.38 5.30
CA ILE A 240 -16.60 19.78 4.53
C ILE A 240 -15.43 19.97 5.49
N VAL A 241 -14.27 19.43 5.10
CA VAL A 241 -12.98 19.72 5.74
C VAL A 241 -12.15 20.49 4.75
N ARG A 242 -11.91 21.76 5.04
CA ARG A 242 -11.09 22.66 4.23
C ARG A 242 -9.61 22.40 4.45
N THR A 243 -8.78 22.74 3.48
CA THR A 243 -7.33 22.81 3.68
C THR A 243 -7.01 23.68 4.88
N GLY A 244 -6.14 23.23 5.78
CA GLY A 244 -5.82 23.94 7.03
C GLY A 244 -6.72 23.57 8.24
N GLN A 245 -7.70 22.72 8.07
CA GLN A 245 -8.56 22.26 9.16
C GLN A 245 -8.17 20.87 9.67
N PHE A 246 -8.63 20.55 10.86
CA PHE A 246 -8.55 19.23 11.47
C PHE A 246 -9.89 18.51 11.36
N GLY A 247 -9.85 17.23 11.06
CA GLY A 247 -10.98 16.34 11.17
C GLY A 247 -10.70 15.23 12.17
N TYR A 248 -11.71 14.79 12.94
CA TYR A 248 -11.55 13.65 13.83
C TYR A 248 -12.83 12.82 13.93
N ASN A 249 -12.64 11.53 14.17
CA ASN A 249 -13.76 10.64 14.46
C ASN A 249 -14.08 10.73 15.94
N ARG A 250 -15.28 11.23 16.28
CA ARG A 250 -15.73 11.40 17.67
C ARG A 250 -15.85 10.07 18.41
N ALA A 251 -16.22 8.98 17.72
CA ALA A 251 -16.35 7.66 18.34
C ALA A 251 -15.00 7.01 18.62
N THR A 252 -14.65 6.81 19.88
CA THR A 252 -13.36 6.22 20.31
C THR A 252 -13.41 4.71 20.48
N THR A 253 -14.57 4.12 20.78
CA THR A 253 -14.73 2.68 21.07
C THR A 253 -14.49 1.74 19.88
N ARG A 254 -14.69 2.21 18.64
CA ARG A 254 -14.60 1.37 17.42
C ARG A 254 -13.18 1.22 16.87
N ASN A 255 -12.24 2.01 17.35
CA ASN A 255 -10.91 2.14 16.75
C ASN A 255 -9.78 1.55 17.62
N GLY A 256 -10.13 0.71 18.60
CA GLY A 256 -9.19 0.31 19.63
C GLY A 256 -8.60 1.59 20.28
N GLU A 257 -8.16 1.73 21.36
CA GLU A 257 -7.64 2.85 22.15
C GLU A 257 -7.01 4.06 21.40
N LYS A 258 -7.34 4.27 20.09
CA LYS A 258 -6.80 5.34 19.24
C LYS A 258 -7.90 6.22 18.68
N ILE A 259 -7.76 7.54 18.88
CA ILE A 259 -8.59 8.50 18.18
C ILE A 259 -8.09 8.74 16.76
N SER A 260 -8.99 8.63 15.77
CA SER A 260 -8.66 8.99 14.38
C SER A 260 -8.81 10.50 14.23
N ILE A 261 -7.71 11.22 14.23
CA ILE A 261 -7.63 12.68 14.04
C ILE A 261 -6.56 13.00 13.00
N ALA A 262 -6.77 13.95 12.10
CA ALA A 262 -5.82 14.33 11.09
C ALA A 262 -5.92 15.79 10.68
N TYR A 263 -4.80 16.37 10.30
CA TYR A 263 -4.68 17.71 9.72
C TYR A 263 -4.81 17.66 8.20
N ARG A 264 -5.64 18.51 7.61
CA ARG A 264 -5.89 18.54 6.17
C ARG A 264 -4.90 19.44 5.44
N THR A 265 -3.95 18.83 4.73
CA THR A 265 -2.94 19.53 3.90
C THR A 265 -3.25 19.46 2.41
N GLY A 266 -4.14 18.57 1.98
CA GLY A 266 -4.56 18.43 0.58
C GLY A 266 -5.79 19.26 0.23
N ALA A 267 -6.34 19.06 -0.98
CA ALA A 267 -7.57 19.73 -1.41
C ALA A 267 -8.75 19.45 -0.47
N ASP A 268 -9.72 20.36 -0.42
CA ASP A 268 -10.93 20.21 0.37
C ASP A 268 -11.61 18.87 0.16
N CYS A 269 -12.11 18.28 1.22
CA CYS A 269 -12.75 16.96 1.16
C CYS A 269 -14.02 16.94 2.03
N THR A 270 -14.83 15.90 1.84
CA THR A 270 -15.97 15.62 2.72
C THR A 270 -15.68 14.47 3.66
N VAL A 271 -16.23 14.54 4.86
CA VAL A 271 -16.30 13.45 5.84
C VAL A 271 -17.74 13.24 6.27
N SER A 272 -18.07 12.07 6.80
CA SER A 272 -19.40 11.79 7.35
C SER A 272 -19.78 12.82 8.43
N SER A 273 -21.06 13.13 8.53
CA SER A 273 -21.63 14.02 9.56
C SER A 273 -21.28 13.66 11.01
N ALA A 274 -20.88 12.40 11.24
CA ALA A 274 -20.47 11.93 12.57
C ALA A 274 -19.06 12.41 13.00
N TYR A 275 -18.27 12.97 12.08
CA TYR A 275 -16.93 13.50 12.39
C TYR A 275 -17.04 14.91 13.01
N GLY A 276 -16.13 15.22 13.92
CA GLY A 276 -15.82 16.59 14.33
C GLY A 276 -14.86 17.25 13.34
N VAL A 277 -15.03 18.54 13.09
CA VAL A 277 -14.12 19.36 12.28
C VAL A 277 -13.84 20.63 13.05
N PHE A 278 -12.57 21.04 13.10
CA PHE A 278 -12.18 22.29 13.73
C PHE A 278 -10.99 22.94 13.01
N LYS A 279 -10.78 24.20 13.27
CA LYS A 279 -9.63 24.98 12.80
C LYS A 279 -8.91 25.66 13.95
N ILE A 280 -7.65 26.01 13.75
CA ILE A 280 -6.91 26.93 14.62
C ILE A 280 -7.33 28.36 14.27
N THR A 281 -7.63 29.17 15.28
CA THR A 281 -8.07 30.56 15.11
C THR A 281 -6.92 31.53 14.93
N ASN A 282 -5.71 31.18 15.42
CA ASN A 282 -4.51 32.01 15.30
C ASN A 282 -3.26 31.09 15.17
N GLU A 283 -2.76 30.99 13.95
CA GLU A 283 -1.59 30.16 13.63
C GLU A 283 -0.25 30.78 14.11
N ASP A 284 -0.22 32.09 14.45
CA ASP A 284 0.95 32.72 15.07
C ASP A 284 1.15 32.24 16.52
N ILE A 285 0.10 31.71 17.15
CA ILE A 285 0.15 31.19 18.53
C ILE A 285 0.31 29.68 18.54
N ILE A 286 -0.45 28.97 17.70
CA ILE A 286 -0.39 27.51 17.59
C ILE A 286 -0.13 27.14 16.14
N GLU A 287 1.05 26.62 15.89
CA GLU A 287 1.45 26.11 14.58
C GLU A 287 0.69 24.76 14.31
N PRO A 288 -0.02 24.62 13.16
CA PRO A 288 -0.89 23.45 12.89
C PRO A 288 -0.16 22.12 12.91
N TYR A 289 1.06 22.02 12.37
CA TYR A 289 1.84 20.78 12.40
C TYR A 289 2.31 20.42 13.82
N PHE A 290 2.59 21.44 14.67
CA PHE A 290 2.89 21.19 16.08
C PHE A 290 1.68 20.58 16.78
N LEU A 291 0.49 21.15 16.59
CA LEU A 291 -0.75 20.58 17.15
C LEU A 291 -0.98 19.16 16.61
N TRP A 292 -0.81 18.95 15.30
CA TRP A 292 -0.93 17.60 14.71
C TRP A 292 0.07 16.61 15.32
N MET A 293 1.31 16.98 15.52
CA MET A 293 2.31 16.13 16.20
C MET A 293 1.90 15.85 17.65
N TRP A 294 1.36 16.86 18.36
CA TRP A 294 0.88 16.71 19.73
C TRP A 294 -0.25 15.69 19.84
N VAL A 295 -1.30 15.82 19.02
CA VAL A 295 -2.46 14.91 19.02
C VAL A 295 -2.18 13.55 18.40
N SER A 296 -1.04 13.38 17.72
CA SER A 296 -0.61 12.10 17.13
C SER A 296 0.07 11.16 18.13
N ARG A 297 0.38 11.63 19.34
CA ARG A 297 1.07 10.82 20.36
C ARG A 297 0.14 9.79 21.02
N PRO A 298 0.68 8.65 21.47
CA PRO A 298 -0.09 7.66 22.24
C PRO A 298 -0.67 8.22 23.55
N GLU A 299 -0.03 9.24 24.14
CA GLU A 299 -0.54 9.92 25.34
C GLU A 299 -1.86 10.63 25.06
N PHE A 300 -1.98 11.28 23.90
CA PHE A 300 -3.23 11.92 23.49
C PHE A 300 -4.33 10.89 23.21
N ASP A 301 -3.98 9.75 22.61
CA ASP A 301 -4.94 8.65 22.41
C ASP A 301 -5.53 8.19 23.76
N ARG A 302 -4.67 8.01 24.78
CA ARG A 302 -5.11 7.63 26.14
C ARG A 302 -5.94 8.73 26.80
N TYR A 303 -5.55 10.00 26.63
CA TYR A 303 -6.32 11.15 27.13
C TYR A 303 -7.71 11.20 26.48
N ALA A 304 -7.78 11.16 25.15
CA ALA A 304 -9.06 11.17 24.43
C ALA A 304 -9.94 9.99 24.83
N ARG A 305 -9.36 8.81 25.06
CA ARG A 305 -10.08 7.63 25.55
C ARG A 305 -10.62 7.83 26.97
N TYR A 306 -9.83 8.41 27.86
CA TYR A 306 -10.21 8.68 29.25
C TYR A 306 -11.34 9.73 29.35
N MET A 307 -11.28 10.78 28.52
CA MET A 307 -12.27 11.85 28.49
C MET A 307 -13.55 11.48 27.74
N SER A 308 -13.53 10.40 26.94
CA SER A 308 -14.70 9.97 26.16
C SER A 308 -15.84 9.49 27.06
N LYS A 309 -17.06 9.92 26.78
CA LYS A 309 -18.30 9.62 27.53
C LYS A 309 -19.33 8.90 26.65
N GLY A 310 -20.16 8.08 27.27
CA GLY A 310 -21.29 7.38 26.63
C GLY A 310 -21.49 5.96 27.18
N SER A 311 -22.70 5.44 27.12
CA SER A 311 -23.05 4.12 27.68
C SER A 311 -22.92 2.98 26.68
N ALA A 312 -23.23 3.17 25.39
CA ALA A 312 -23.15 2.16 24.33
C ALA A 312 -22.01 2.44 23.35
N HIS A 313 -21.74 3.70 23.09
CA HIS A 313 -20.59 4.19 22.33
C HIS A 313 -20.03 5.39 23.08
N GLU A 314 -18.73 5.43 23.23
CA GLU A 314 -18.05 6.54 23.86
C GLU A 314 -17.56 7.51 22.80
N PHE A 315 -17.83 8.79 23.03
CA PHE A 315 -17.51 9.90 22.15
C PHE A 315 -16.57 10.87 22.85
N PHE A 316 -15.58 11.33 22.12
CA PHE A 316 -14.73 12.46 22.50
C PHE A 316 -15.32 13.71 21.84
N GLU A 317 -15.93 14.56 22.63
CA GLU A 317 -16.60 15.77 22.16
C GLU A 317 -15.61 16.94 22.05
N PHE A 318 -16.03 18.00 21.34
CA PHE A 318 -15.16 19.15 21.06
C PHE A 318 -14.84 19.98 22.33
N ASP A 319 -15.71 20.00 23.26
CA ASP A 319 -15.63 20.77 24.52
C ASP A 319 -14.94 20.01 25.68
N GLU A 320 -14.41 18.81 25.42
CA GLU A 320 -13.64 17.98 26.35
C GLU A 320 -12.14 17.98 26.03
#